data_e83293e017135e17ea0f6f9d6151dafc
#
_entry.id   e83293e017135e17ea0f6f9d6151dafc
#
_cell.length_a   1.000
_cell.length_b   1.000
_cell.length_c   1.000
_cell.angle_alpha   90.00
_cell.angle_beta   90.00
_cell.angle_gamma   90.00
#
_symmetry.space_group_name_H-M   'P 1'
#
loop_
_entity.id
_entity.type
_entity.pdbx_description
1 polymer ?
#
loop_
_entity_poly.entity_id
_entity_poly.type
_entity_poly.pdbx_seq_one_letter_code
_entity_poly.pdbx_strand_id
1 'polypeptide(L)'
;DMRRYLTEDGQGNGVFHLTKAVSLTARDVRNLQLAKAAVAGGIRVLLEQRGVTADDIASVELAGGFGNYLSPENVVRIGMLPRACLSKIRPLGNAALAGASMLALDGENWRKLAEIPEKCRYLELSGRDDFSRAFTDSLTF
;
A
#
# COMPACT_ATOMS: atom_id res chain seq x y z
N ASP A 1 -3.90 -4.64 31.36
CA ASP A 1 -4.63 -5.73 30.73
C ASP A 1 -5.47 -5.18 29.57
N MET A 2 -5.16 -5.61 28.35
CA MET A 2 -5.87 -5.16 27.11
C MET A 2 -7.32 -5.67 27.06
N ARG A 3 -7.69 -6.69 27.80
CA ARG A 3 -9.05 -7.26 27.81
C ARG A 3 -10.12 -6.24 28.20
N ARG A 4 -9.80 -5.23 29.03
CA ARG A 4 -10.74 -4.16 29.41
C ARG A 4 -11.20 -3.26 28.28
N TYR A 5 -10.50 -3.30 27.13
CA TYR A 5 -10.84 -2.54 25.93
C TYR A 5 -11.59 -3.38 24.89
N LEU A 6 -11.85 -4.64 25.20
CA LEU A 6 -12.56 -5.57 24.32
C LEU A 6 -14.00 -5.73 24.81
N THR A 7 -14.93 -5.59 23.90
CA THR A 7 -16.34 -5.95 24.04
C THR A 7 -16.78 -6.81 22.87
N GLU A 8 -17.99 -7.28 22.89
CA GLU A 8 -18.62 -7.96 21.75
C GLU A 8 -19.74 -7.09 21.20
N ASP A 9 -19.91 -7.09 19.87
CA ASP A 9 -21.09 -6.50 19.23
C ASP A 9 -22.33 -7.40 19.40
N GLY A 10 -23.49 -6.93 18.94
CA GLY A 10 -24.74 -7.68 19.03
C GLY A 10 -24.77 -9.00 18.23
N GLN A 11 -23.68 -9.33 17.50
CA GLN A 11 -23.50 -10.55 16.71
C GLN A 11 -22.38 -11.44 17.27
N GLY A 12 -21.80 -11.08 18.42
CA GLY A 12 -20.70 -11.83 19.05
C GLY A 12 -19.30 -11.58 18.44
N ASN A 13 -19.15 -10.53 17.60
CA ASN A 13 -17.83 -10.19 17.08
C ASN A 13 -17.09 -9.27 18.03
N GLY A 14 -15.78 -9.47 18.13
CA GLY A 14 -14.91 -8.64 18.98
C GLY A 14 -14.83 -7.19 18.49
N VAL A 15 -14.98 -6.27 19.43
CA VAL A 15 -14.83 -4.82 19.24
C VAL A 15 -13.76 -4.30 20.19
N PHE A 16 -12.72 -3.67 19.66
CA PHE A 16 -11.65 -3.06 20.44
C PHE A 16 -11.84 -1.54 20.52
N HIS A 17 -12.00 -1.01 21.73
CA HIS A 17 -12.20 0.42 21.96
C HIS A 17 -10.87 1.14 22.11
N LEU A 18 -10.53 2.00 21.15
CA LEU A 18 -9.37 2.89 21.19
C LEU A 18 -9.64 4.08 22.11
N THR A 19 -10.83 4.64 22.04
CA THR A 19 -11.35 5.72 22.89
C THR A 19 -12.83 5.46 23.16
N LYS A 20 -13.47 6.35 23.94
CA LYS A 20 -14.94 6.27 24.15
C LYS A 20 -15.75 6.43 22.85
N ALA A 21 -15.17 7.11 21.84
CA ALA A 21 -15.85 7.42 20.58
C ALA A 21 -15.32 6.63 19.38
N VAL A 22 -14.17 5.95 19.51
CA VAL A 22 -13.50 5.26 18.40
C VAL A 22 -13.23 3.81 18.76
N SER A 23 -13.70 2.92 17.93
CA SER A 23 -13.50 1.48 18.07
C SER A 23 -13.06 0.85 16.77
N LEU A 24 -12.41 -0.30 16.87
CA LEU A 24 -12.07 -1.19 15.76
C LEU A 24 -12.86 -2.49 15.90
N THR A 25 -13.53 -2.87 14.86
CA THR A 25 -14.24 -4.15 14.78
C THR A 25 -13.37 -5.23 14.15
N ALA A 26 -13.73 -6.50 14.33
CA ALA A 26 -13.09 -7.60 13.62
C ALA A 26 -13.17 -7.42 12.08
N ARG A 27 -14.24 -6.79 11.60
CA ARG A 27 -14.41 -6.46 10.18
C ARG A 27 -13.40 -5.41 9.70
N ASP A 28 -13.12 -4.38 10.51
CA ASP A 28 -12.14 -3.35 10.16
C ASP A 28 -10.74 -3.94 10.07
N VAL A 29 -10.38 -4.82 11.02
CA VAL A 29 -9.12 -5.55 11.00
C VAL A 29 -9.02 -6.41 9.73
N ARG A 30 -10.10 -7.14 9.39
CA ARG A 30 -10.15 -7.95 8.17
C ARG A 30 -9.99 -7.11 6.91
N ASN A 31 -10.65 -5.97 6.82
CA ASN A 31 -10.52 -5.07 5.68
C ASN A 31 -9.09 -4.54 5.53
N LEU A 32 -8.44 -4.19 6.64
CA LEU A 32 -7.04 -3.78 6.62
C LEU A 32 -6.11 -4.92 6.18
N GLN A 33 -6.33 -6.14 6.67
CA GLN A 33 -5.57 -7.32 6.25
C GLN A 33 -5.66 -7.55 4.74
N LEU A 34 -6.87 -7.49 4.18
CA LEU A 34 -7.08 -7.65 2.73
C LEU A 34 -6.39 -6.55 1.92
N ALA A 35 -6.55 -5.29 2.32
CA ALA A 35 -5.96 -4.16 1.63
C ALA A 35 -4.42 -4.21 1.66
N LYS A 36 -3.81 -4.43 2.83
CA LYS A 36 -2.36 -4.48 2.95
C LYS A 36 -1.78 -5.70 2.23
N ALA A 37 -2.47 -6.86 2.26
CA ALA A 37 -2.03 -8.07 1.58
C ALA A 37 -2.03 -7.92 0.06
N ALA A 38 -3.01 -7.21 -0.51
CA ALA A 38 -3.06 -6.92 -1.94
C ALA A 38 -1.85 -6.08 -2.38
N VAL A 39 -1.49 -5.06 -1.61
CA VAL A 39 -0.32 -4.22 -1.90
C VAL A 39 0.98 -5.02 -1.73
N ALA A 40 1.15 -5.71 -0.61
CA ALA A 40 2.35 -6.50 -0.33
C ALA A 40 2.56 -7.64 -1.34
N GLY A 41 1.49 -8.38 -1.67
CA GLY A 41 1.52 -9.44 -2.67
C GLY A 41 1.85 -8.93 -4.07
N GLY A 42 1.26 -7.80 -4.46
CA GLY A 42 1.58 -7.14 -5.74
C GLY A 42 3.04 -6.71 -5.84
N ILE A 43 3.57 -6.09 -4.79
CA ILE A 43 4.99 -5.70 -4.73
C ILE A 43 5.90 -6.92 -4.84
N ARG A 44 5.60 -7.99 -4.09
CA ARG A 44 6.39 -9.24 -4.12
C ARG A 44 6.44 -9.81 -5.53
N VAL A 45 5.30 -9.95 -6.20
CA VAL A 45 5.25 -10.47 -7.57
C VAL A 45 6.02 -9.58 -8.54
N LEU A 46 5.91 -8.25 -8.42
CA LEU A 46 6.66 -7.32 -9.27
C LEU A 46 8.17 -7.44 -9.08
N LEU A 47 8.66 -7.57 -7.86
CA LEU A 47 10.07 -7.78 -7.55
C LEU A 47 10.57 -9.12 -8.13
N GLU A 48 9.82 -10.21 -7.92
CA GLU A 48 10.11 -11.53 -8.46
C GLU A 48 10.16 -11.52 -10.00
N GLN A 49 9.22 -10.86 -10.66
CA GLN A 49 9.19 -10.73 -12.13
C GLN A 49 10.36 -9.90 -12.68
N ARG A 50 10.91 -9.00 -11.88
CA ARG A 50 12.10 -8.21 -12.24
C ARG A 50 13.41 -8.91 -11.86
N GLY A 51 13.37 -9.98 -11.07
CA GLY A 51 14.55 -10.65 -10.56
C GLY A 51 15.36 -9.78 -9.57
N VAL A 52 14.67 -8.88 -8.85
CA VAL A 52 15.28 -7.99 -7.86
C VAL A 52 14.65 -8.19 -6.49
N THR A 53 15.33 -7.70 -5.46
CA THR A 53 14.87 -7.75 -4.07
C THR A 53 14.44 -6.37 -3.59
N ALA A 54 13.84 -6.29 -2.41
CA ALA A 54 13.49 -5.01 -1.80
C ALA A 54 14.72 -4.15 -1.43
N ASP A 55 15.89 -4.77 -1.28
CA ASP A 55 17.15 -4.06 -1.02
C ASP A 55 17.64 -3.28 -2.24
N ASP A 56 17.34 -3.77 -3.45
CA ASP A 56 17.72 -3.15 -4.72
C ASP A 56 16.85 -1.93 -5.07
N ILE A 57 15.73 -1.71 -4.36
CA ILE A 57 14.85 -0.56 -4.59
C ILE A 57 15.53 0.72 -4.12
N ALA A 58 15.64 1.70 -4.99
CA ALA A 58 16.26 2.99 -4.69
C ALA A 58 15.32 3.93 -3.89
N SER A 59 14.03 3.98 -4.26
CA SER A 59 13.01 4.79 -3.56
C SER A 59 11.64 4.13 -3.67
N VAL A 60 10.78 4.43 -2.69
CA VAL A 60 9.36 4.09 -2.67
C VAL A 60 8.58 5.39 -2.53
N GLU A 61 7.82 5.73 -3.54
CA GLU A 61 7.11 7.00 -3.60
C GLU A 61 5.62 6.78 -3.37
N LEU A 62 5.12 7.37 -2.27
CA LEU A 62 3.71 7.29 -1.90
C LEU A 62 2.97 8.50 -2.42
N ALA A 63 2.15 8.32 -3.45
CA ALA A 63 1.36 9.36 -4.08
C ALA A 63 -0.13 9.23 -3.73
N GLY A 64 -0.85 10.34 -3.85
CA GLY A 64 -2.30 10.40 -3.66
C GLY A 64 -2.72 10.63 -2.22
N GLY A 65 -4.05 10.64 -1.99
CA GLY A 65 -4.63 10.98 -0.69
C GLY A 65 -4.16 10.08 0.45
N PHE A 66 -4.09 8.77 0.23
CA PHE A 66 -3.58 7.85 1.24
C PHE A 66 -2.11 8.08 1.56
N GLY A 67 -1.29 8.37 0.56
CA GLY A 67 0.15 8.59 0.74
C GLY A 67 0.49 9.73 1.70
N ASN A 68 -0.37 10.74 1.81
CA ASN A 68 -0.17 11.88 2.72
C ASN A 68 -0.40 11.56 4.20
N TYR A 69 -1.23 10.55 4.48
CA TYR A 69 -1.63 10.21 5.86
C TYR A 69 -0.99 8.94 6.38
N LEU A 70 -0.34 8.16 5.53
CA LEU A 70 0.32 6.93 5.93
C LEU A 70 1.71 7.23 6.51
N SER A 71 1.94 6.84 7.78
CA SER A 71 3.28 6.86 8.36
C SER A 71 4.13 5.74 7.75
N PRO A 72 5.34 6.04 7.25
CA PRO A 72 6.28 5.04 6.75
C PRO A 72 6.53 3.89 7.73
N GLU A 73 6.67 4.20 9.01
CA GLU A 73 6.89 3.21 10.06
C GLU A 73 5.68 2.27 10.21
N ASN A 74 4.47 2.83 10.12
CA ASN A 74 3.25 2.05 10.30
C ASN A 74 2.98 1.14 9.10
N VAL A 75 3.19 1.61 7.86
CA VAL A 75 2.98 0.76 6.66
C VAL A 75 3.97 -0.40 6.61
N VAL A 76 5.20 -0.19 7.09
CA VAL A 76 6.19 -1.27 7.24
C VAL A 76 5.82 -2.19 8.41
N ARG A 77 5.39 -1.64 9.54
CA ARG A 77 5.01 -2.42 10.73
C ARG A 77 3.86 -3.38 10.47
N ILE A 78 2.86 -2.96 9.70
CA ILE A 78 1.73 -3.84 9.33
C ILE A 78 2.07 -4.80 8.17
N GLY A 79 3.28 -4.73 7.62
CA GLY A 79 3.71 -5.58 6.50
C GLY A 79 3.09 -5.22 5.15
N MET A 80 2.66 -3.95 4.96
CA MET A 80 2.20 -3.46 3.65
C MET A 80 3.39 -3.22 2.71
N LEU A 81 4.51 -2.70 3.24
CA LEU A 81 5.77 -2.50 2.52
C LEU A 81 6.90 -3.31 3.16
N PRO A 82 7.86 -3.79 2.36
CA PRO A 82 9.03 -4.49 2.87
C PRO A 82 9.86 -3.63 3.85
N ARG A 83 10.39 -4.26 4.90
CA ARG A 83 11.18 -3.55 5.92
C ARG A 83 12.41 -2.84 5.34
N ALA A 84 13.04 -3.41 4.33
CA ALA A 84 14.17 -2.84 3.62
C ALA A 84 13.86 -1.50 2.93
N CYS A 85 12.58 -1.19 2.72
CA CYS A 85 12.15 0.05 2.10
C CYS A 85 11.95 1.21 3.09
N LEU A 86 11.99 0.99 4.42
CA LEU A 86 11.62 2.00 5.42
C LEU A 86 12.32 3.36 5.23
N SER A 87 13.64 3.36 5.07
CA SER A 87 14.43 4.58 4.88
C SER A 87 14.32 5.17 3.46
N LYS A 88 13.65 4.47 2.56
CA LYS A 88 13.52 4.82 1.14
C LYS A 88 12.16 5.40 0.80
N ILE A 89 11.22 5.41 1.75
CA ILE A 89 9.84 5.89 1.55
C ILE A 89 9.82 7.41 1.52
N ARG A 90 9.18 7.96 0.47
CA ARG A 90 8.99 9.40 0.24
C ARG A 90 7.52 9.69 -0.08
N PRO A 91 6.82 10.49 0.73
CA PRO A 91 5.48 10.96 0.37
C PRO A 91 5.57 12.04 -0.72
N LEU A 92 4.82 11.87 -1.81
CA LEU A 92 4.76 12.81 -2.93
C LEU A 92 3.52 13.72 -2.93
N GLY A 93 2.58 13.48 -2.01
CA GLY A 93 1.34 14.23 -2.01
C GLY A 93 0.46 13.96 -3.24
N ASN A 94 -0.20 15.00 -3.75
CA ASN A 94 -1.05 14.89 -4.93
C ASN A 94 -0.22 14.92 -6.22
N ALA A 95 0.42 13.81 -6.56
CA ALA A 95 1.25 13.68 -7.75
C ALA A 95 0.45 13.86 -9.06
N ALA A 96 -0.84 13.50 -9.07
CA ALA A 96 -1.70 13.69 -10.23
C ALA A 96 -1.90 15.19 -10.53
N LEU A 97 -2.18 16.00 -9.51
CA LEU A 97 -2.28 17.45 -9.67
C LEU A 97 -0.95 18.08 -10.07
N ALA A 98 0.14 17.64 -9.46
CA ALA A 98 1.48 18.11 -9.82
C ALA A 98 1.81 17.83 -11.29
N GLY A 99 1.55 16.62 -11.77
CA GLY A 99 1.73 16.23 -13.17
C GLY A 99 0.86 17.05 -14.13
N ALA A 100 -0.42 17.23 -13.79
CA ALA A 100 -1.32 18.08 -14.59
C ALA A 100 -0.84 19.52 -14.67
N SER A 101 -0.35 20.09 -13.55
CA SER A 101 0.21 21.43 -13.52
C SER A 101 1.47 21.56 -14.38
N MET A 102 2.36 20.57 -14.35
CA MET A 102 3.56 20.54 -15.21
C MET A 102 3.20 20.54 -16.70
N LEU A 103 2.16 19.77 -17.09
CA LEU A 103 1.67 19.74 -18.47
C LEU A 103 1.04 21.08 -18.91
N ALA A 104 0.33 21.75 -17.98
CA ALA A 104 -0.30 23.03 -18.27
C ALA A 104 0.71 24.17 -18.42
N LEU A 105 1.84 24.11 -17.70
CA LEU A 105 2.84 25.18 -17.67
C LEU A 105 3.89 25.06 -18.77
N ASP A 106 4.15 23.89 -19.32
CA ASP A 106 5.21 23.66 -20.30
C ASP A 106 4.81 22.61 -21.34
N GLY A 107 4.71 23.05 -22.59
CA GLY A 107 4.38 22.20 -23.74
C GLY A 107 5.40 21.07 -24.01
N GLU A 108 6.67 21.23 -23.60
CA GLU A 108 7.70 20.19 -23.70
C GLU A 108 7.32 18.93 -22.87
N ASN A 109 6.60 19.12 -21.77
CA ASN A 109 6.20 18.01 -20.91
C ASN A 109 5.20 17.06 -21.61
N TRP A 110 4.44 17.52 -22.60
CA TRP A 110 3.57 16.65 -23.40
C TRP A 110 4.35 15.62 -24.21
N ARG A 111 5.52 15.99 -24.74
CA ARG A 111 6.40 15.03 -25.43
C ARG A 111 6.93 13.97 -24.45
N LYS A 112 7.40 14.40 -23.28
CA LYS A 112 7.86 13.49 -22.24
C LYS A 112 6.76 12.53 -21.77
N LEU A 113 5.52 13.04 -21.63
CA LEU A 113 4.37 12.22 -21.25
C LEU A 113 4.10 11.12 -22.28
N ALA A 114 4.21 11.42 -23.58
CA ALA A 114 3.99 10.45 -24.64
C ALA A 114 4.98 9.27 -24.63
N GLU A 115 6.20 9.46 -24.10
CA GLU A 115 7.20 8.41 -23.97
C GLU A 115 6.97 7.47 -22.77
N ILE A 116 6.19 7.90 -21.78
CA ILE A 116 6.01 7.13 -20.54
C ILE A 116 5.34 5.78 -20.79
N PRO A 117 4.24 5.67 -21.55
CA PRO A 117 3.60 4.38 -21.82
C PRO A 117 4.53 3.35 -22.49
N GLU A 118 5.44 3.81 -23.34
CA GLU A 118 6.40 2.93 -24.01
C GLU A 118 7.40 2.29 -23.05
N LYS A 119 7.67 2.95 -21.91
CA LYS A 119 8.56 2.48 -20.84
C LYS A 119 7.85 1.64 -19.79
N CYS A 120 6.51 1.65 -19.80
CA CYS A 120 5.69 0.93 -18.84
C CYS A 120 5.34 -0.48 -19.34
N ARG A 121 5.42 -1.46 -18.45
CA ARG A 121 4.91 -2.81 -18.69
C ARG A 121 3.79 -3.09 -17.71
N TYR A 122 2.63 -3.41 -18.25
CA TYR A 122 1.50 -3.85 -17.45
C TYR A 122 1.68 -5.32 -17.06
N LEU A 123 1.42 -5.62 -15.80
CA LEU A 123 1.37 -6.98 -15.29
C LEU A 123 -0.02 -7.21 -14.67
N GLU A 124 -0.83 -8.06 -15.32
CA GLU A 124 -2.10 -8.51 -14.76
C GLU A 124 -1.84 -9.43 -13.58
N LEU A 125 -2.39 -9.08 -12.42
CA LEU A 125 -2.24 -9.87 -11.19
C LEU A 125 -3.43 -10.82 -10.97
N SER A 126 -4.59 -10.48 -11.55
CA SER A 126 -5.80 -11.29 -11.41
C SER A 126 -5.59 -12.67 -12.04
N GLY A 127 -6.00 -13.73 -11.33
CA GLY A 127 -5.87 -15.10 -11.82
C GLY A 127 -4.45 -15.69 -11.82
N ARG A 128 -3.45 -15.00 -11.27
CA ARG A 128 -2.09 -15.54 -11.13
C ARG A 128 -1.94 -16.33 -9.85
N ASP A 129 -1.39 -17.52 -9.94
CA ASP A 129 -1.12 -18.39 -8.79
C ASP A 129 -0.04 -17.82 -7.85
N ASP A 130 0.99 -17.16 -8.40
CA ASP A 130 2.05 -16.52 -7.62
C ASP A 130 1.49 -15.34 -6.83
N PHE A 131 0.61 -14.51 -7.42
CA PHE A 131 -0.07 -13.45 -6.68
C PHE A 131 -1.01 -13.99 -5.62
N SER A 132 -1.80 -15.03 -5.92
CA SER A 132 -2.71 -15.65 -4.96
C SER A 132 -1.96 -16.18 -3.74
N ARG A 133 -0.81 -16.81 -3.92
CA ARG A 133 0.07 -17.25 -2.84
C ARG A 133 0.64 -16.07 -2.05
N ALA A 134 1.24 -15.10 -2.74
CA ALA A 134 1.82 -13.92 -2.11
C ALA A 134 0.79 -13.12 -1.31
N PHE A 135 -0.43 -12.98 -1.82
CA PHE A 135 -1.56 -12.35 -1.15
C PHE A 135 -1.93 -13.11 0.14
N THR A 136 -2.11 -14.42 0.05
CA THR A 136 -2.48 -15.27 1.20
C THR A 136 -1.42 -15.23 2.29
N ASP A 137 -0.13 -15.35 1.92
CA ASP A 137 1.01 -15.25 2.85
C ASP A 137 1.05 -13.90 3.56
N SER A 138 0.57 -12.86 2.89
CA SER A 138 0.59 -11.49 3.40
C SER A 138 -0.65 -11.09 4.22
N LEU A 139 -1.62 -11.96 4.46
CA LEU A 139 -2.83 -11.63 5.24
C LEU A 139 -2.56 -11.41 6.73
N THR A 140 -1.58 -12.09 7.30
CA THR A 140 -1.20 -11.93 8.72
C THR A 140 -0.38 -10.65 8.92
N PHE A 141 -0.43 -10.09 10.14
CA PHE A 141 0.42 -8.95 10.55
C PHE A 141 1.77 -9.44 11.05
#